data_70cef700f56e10ad27323fbc89a631b9
#
_entry.id   70cef700f56e10ad27323fbc89a631b9
#
_cell.length_a   1.000
_cell.length_b   1.000
_cell.length_c   1.000
_cell.angle_alpha   90.00
_cell.angle_beta   90.00
_cell.angle_gamma   90.00
#
_symmetry.space_group_name_H-M   'P 1'
#
loop_
_entity.id
_entity.type
_entity.pdbx_description
1 polymer ?
#
loop_
_entity_poly.entity_id
_entity_poly.type
_entity_poly.pdbx_seq_one_letter_code
_entity_poly.pdbx_strand_id
1 'polypeptide(L)'
;EKGETFFREIEEKEFFANQNKFDLISLGGGVIENDNIFENLLKSHRTIYLSLNFESLWERIKNSNRPLVSNGREVLESRYKNRIKRYEMMEYKISNENVKDTTSKVLEIMETQNA
;
A
#
# COMPACT_ATOMS: atom_id res chain seq x y z
N GLU A 1 -1.19 21.62 -0.96
CA GLU A 1 -1.75 22.32 -2.08
C GLU A 1 -3.06 21.73 -2.57
N LYS A 2 -3.75 22.50 -3.39
CA LYS A 2 -5.02 22.08 -3.97
C LYS A 2 -4.90 20.76 -4.73
N GLY A 3 -3.78 20.57 -5.42
CA GLY A 3 -3.57 19.38 -6.22
C GLY A 3 -3.58 18.09 -5.42
N GLU A 4 -2.90 18.08 -4.28
CA GLU A 4 -2.84 16.89 -3.46
C GLU A 4 -4.17 16.60 -2.77
N THR A 5 -4.80 17.63 -2.21
CA THR A 5 -6.10 17.48 -1.56
C THR A 5 -7.14 16.93 -2.54
N PHE A 6 -7.15 17.50 -3.75
CA PHE A 6 -8.08 17.06 -4.79
C PHE A 6 -7.82 15.62 -5.19
N PHE A 7 -6.54 15.26 -5.34
CA PHE A 7 -6.16 13.89 -5.68
C PHE A 7 -6.65 12.91 -4.61
N ARG A 8 -6.47 13.26 -3.32
CA ARG A 8 -6.90 12.38 -2.22
C ARG A 8 -8.41 12.22 -2.18
N GLU A 9 -9.16 13.27 -2.51
CA GLU A 9 -10.60 13.17 -2.58
C GLU A 9 -11.06 12.25 -3.70
N ILE A 10 -10.43 12.33 -4.86
CA ILE A 10 -10.72 11.45 -5.99
C ILE A 10 -10.33 10.01 -5.64
N GLU A 11 -9.18 9.83 -5.01
CA GLU A 11 -8.70 8.51 -4.61
C GLU A 11 -9.69 7.83 -3.69
N GLU A 12 -10.20 8.56 -2.69
CA GLU A 12 -11.19 8.01 -1.77
C GLU A 12 -12.48 7.64 -2.49
N LYS A 13 -12.96 8.52 -3.36
CA LYS A 13 -14.17 8.28 -4.12
C LYS A 13 -14.04 7.04 -5.00
N GLU A 14 -12.92 6.92 -5.69
CA GLU A 14 -12.68 5.79 -6.57
C GLU A 14 -12.54 4.48 -5.78
N PHE A 15 -11.90 4.54 -4.62
CA PHE A 15 -11.77 3.35 -3.78
C PHE A 15 -13.18 2.83 -3.39
N PHE A 16 -14.02 3.69 -2.85
CA PHE A 16 -15.34 3.25 -2.39
C PHE A 16 -16.25 2.83 -3.54
N ALA A 17 -16.05 3.41 -4.72
CA ALA A 17 -16.83 3.03 -5.89
C ALA A 17 -16.44 1.64 -6.43
N ASN A 18 -15.20 1.24 -6.25
CA ASN A 18 -14.67 0.03 -6.89
C ASN A 18 -14.35 -1.13 -5.93
N GLN A 19 -14.44 -0.91 -4.64
CA GLN A 19 -13.95 -1.87 -3.64
C GLN A 19 -14.55 -3.27 -3.73
N ASN A 20 -15.75 -3.40 -4.25
CA ASN A 20 -16.42 -4.70 -4.36
C ASN A 20 -16.55 -5.20 -5.79
N LYS A 21 -15.86 -4.59 -6.73
CA LYS A 21 -15.97 -4.94 -8.15
C LYS A 21 -14.91 -5.90 -8.64
N PHE A 22 -13.86 -6.12 -7.86
CA PHE A 22 -12.71 -6.91 -8.30
C PHE A 22 -12.31 -7.92 -7.23
N ASP A 23 -11.71 -9.01 -7.67
CA ASP A 23 -11.22 -10.04 -6.75
C ASP A 23 -9.95 -9.59 -6.01
N LEU A 24 -9.17 -8.74 -6.64
CA LEU A 24 -7.92 -8.24 -6.08
C LEU A 24 -7.73 -6.79 -6.50
N ILE A 25 -7.39 -5.93 -5.55
CA ILE A 25 -7.13 -4.52 -5.83
C ILE A 25 -5.77 -4.15 -5.26
N SER A 26 -4.93 -3.57 -6.10
CA SER A 26 -3.65 -3.01 -5.68
C SER A 26 -3.84 -1.53 -5.39
N LEU A 27 -3.45 -1.11 -4.19
CA LEU A 27 -3.66 0.26 -3.75
C LEU A 27 -2.37 1.06 -3.80
N GLY A 28 -2.51 2.36 -4.08
CA GLY A 28 -1.38 3.28 -3.99
C GLY A 28 -0.91 3.44 -2.55
N GLY A 29 0.37 3.79 -2.37
CA GLY A 29 0.96 3.84 -1.04
C GLY A 29 0.34 4.85 -0.09
N GLY A 30 -0.23 5.92 -0.61
CA GLY A 30 -0.81 6.95 0.22
C GLY A 30 -2.21 6.65 0.76
N VAL A 31 -2.85 5.62 0.23
CA VAL A 31 -4.20 5.25 0.64
C VAL A 31 -4.27 4.94 2.14
N ILE A 32 -3.22 4.36 2.68
CA ILE A 32 -3.18 3.96 4.10
C ILE A 32 -3.31 5.16 5.05
N GLU A 33 -3.01 6.36 4.57
CA GLU A 33 -3.10 7.57 5.39
C GLU A 33 -4.53 8.13 5.45
N ASN A 34 -5.43 7.64 4.61
CA ASN A 34 -6.82 8.04 4.61
C ASN A 34 -7.57 7.27 5.69
N ASP A 35 -8.08 7.97 6.70
CA ASP A 35 -8.73 7.33 7.84
C ASP A 35 -9.96 6.53 7.44
N ASN A 36 -10.76 7.05 6.52
CA ASN A 36 -11.98 6.37 6.09
C ASN A 36 -11.68 5.07 5.35
N ILE A 37 -10.69 5.11 4.47
CA ILE A 37 -10.27 3.92 3.73
C ILE A 37 -9.63 2.92 4.69
N PHE A 38 -8.76 3.39 5.58
CA PHE A 38 -8.07 2.53 6.52
C PHE A 38 -9.06 1.74 7.39
N GLU A 39 -10.07 2.42 7.94
CA GLU A 39 -11.09 1.75 8.74
C GLU A 39 -11.85 0.71 7.92
N ASN A 40 -12.19 1.05 6.69
CA ASN A 40 -12.89 0.12 5.81
C ASN A 40 -12.06 -1.11 5.50
N LEU A 41 -10.74 -0.92 5.27
CA LEU A 41 -9.84 -2.03 5.01
C LEU A 41 -9.81 -3.01 6.19
N LEU A 42 -9.75 -2.49 7.41
CA LEU A 42 -9.70 -3.35 8.59
C LEU A 42 -11.00 -4.11 8.83
N LYS A 43 -12.13 -3.51 8.49
CA LYS A 43 -13.44 -4.10 8.79
C LYS A 43 -14.00 -4.99 7.69
N SER A 44 -13.72 -4.66 6.43
CA SER A 44 -14.47 -5.24 5.32
C SER A 44 -13.64 -6.01 4.30
N HIS A 45 -12.34 -6.06 4.45
CA HIS A 45 -11.49 -6.65 3.43
C HIS A 45 -10.40 -7.53 4.01
N ARG A 46 -9.94 -8.48 3.21
CA ARG A 46 -8.69 -9.18 3.46
C ARG A 46 -7.59 -8.27 2.96
N THR A 47 -6.65 -7.97 3.83
CA THR A 47 -5.60 -7.01 3.50
C THR A 47 -4.24 -7.68 3.53
N ILE A 48 -3.40 -7.32 2.55
CA ILE A 48 -2.06 -7.85 2.44
C ILE A 48 -1.08 -6.69 2.39
N TYR A 49 -0.15 -6.69 3.34
CA TYR A 49 0.92 -5.71 3.34
C TYR A 49 2.14 -6.36 2.69
N LEU A 50 2.56 -5.80 1.57
CA LEU A 50 3.79 -6.23 0.90
C LEU A 50 4.94 -5.45 1.52
N SER A 51 5.64 -6.08 2.45
CA SER A 51 6.65 -5.39 3.25
C SER A 51 8.02 -5.40 2.58
N LEU A 52 8.76 -4.33 2.83
CA LEU A 52 10.14 -4.22 2.38
C LEU A 52 10.83 -3.29 3.37
N ASN A 53 12.03 -3.66 3.85
CA ASN A 53 12.71 -2.75 4.76
C ASN A 53 13.14 -1.49 4.00
N PHE A 54 13.37 -0.40 4.74
CA PHE A 54 13.60 0.88 4.10
C PHE A 54 14.85 0.89 3.22
N GLU A 55 15.91 0.22 3.63
CA GLU A 55 17.14 0.20 2.82
C GLU A 55 16.89 -0.45 1.47
N SER A 56 16.17 -1.56 1.45
CA SER A 56 15.83 -2.21 0.18
C SER A 56 14.93 -1.34 -0.68
N LEU A 57 13.97 -0.68 -0.05
CA LEU A 57 13.08 0.25 -0.76
C LEU A 57 13.88 1.38 -1.39
N TRP A 58 14.78 2.00 -0.60
CA TRP A 58 15.61 3.10 -1.10
C TRP A 58 16.46 2.66 -2.28
N GLU A 59 17.08 1.47 -2.19
CA GLU A 59 17.90 0.96 -3.28
C GLU A 59 17.12 0.79 -4.58
N ARG A 60 15.84 0.41 -4.47
CA ARG A 60 15.01 0.22 -5.66
C ARG A 60 14.59 1.51 -6.33
N ILE A 61 14.42 2.59 -5.57
CA ILE A 61 13.80 3.81 -6.12
C ILE A 61 14.71 5.03 -6.16
N LYS A 62 15.89 4.97 -5.54
CA LYS A 62 16.75 6.16 -5.41
C LYS A 62 17.12 6.84 -6.73
N ASN A 63 17.17 6.10 -7.80
CA ASN A 63 17.51 6.62 -9.13
C ASN A 63 16.27 6.86 -10.00
N SER A 64 15.07 6.76 -9.43
CA SER A 64 13.86 6.98 -10.19
C SER A 64 13.48 8.46 -10.22
N ASN A 65 12.59 8.83 -11.13
CA ASN A 65 12.09 10.20 -11.24
C ASN A 65 10.84 10.44 -10.41
N ARG A 66 10.58 9.59 -9.42
CA ARG A 66 9.40 9.74 -8.57
C ARG A 66 9.51 11.01 -7.73
N PRO A 67 8.42 11.77 -7.59
CA PRO A 67 8.44 13.00 -6.79
C PRO A 67 8.92 12.80 -5.36
N LEU A 68 8.63 11.66 -4.75
CA LEU A 68 9.04 11.38 -3.38
C LEU A 68 10.55 11.31 -3.24
N VAL A 69 11.24 10.84 -4.27
CA VAL A 69 12.71 10.72 -4.25
C VAL A 69 13.36 12.09 -4.33
N SER A 70 12.76 13.01 -5.08
CA SER A 70 13.33 14.35 -5.26
C SER A 70 13.36 15.16 -3.97
N ASN A 71 12.58 14.79 -2.97
CA ASN A 71 12.55 15.48 -1.67
C ASN A 71 13.61 14.93 -0.70
N GLY A 72 14.37 13.93 -1.13
CA GLY A 72 15.47 13.39 -0.37
C GLY A 72 15.11 12.16 0.46
N ARG A 73 16.16 11.44 0.84
CA ARG A 73 16.02 10.18 1.56
C ARG A 73 15.34 10.36 2.92
N GLU A 74 15.69 11.43 3.65
CA GLU A 74 15.15 11.65 5.00
C GLU A 74 13.65 11.86 5.00
N VAL A 75 13.14 12.58 4.02
CA VAL A 75 11.70 12.82 3.89
C VAL A 75 11.00 11.51 3.58
N LEU A 76 11.55 10.72 2.68
CA LEU A 76 10.99 9.43 2.33
C LEU A 76 10.99 8.48 3.52
N GLU A 77 12.07 8.45 4.28
CA GLU A 77 12.17 7.58 5.45
C GLU A 77 11.16 7.98 6.52
N SER A 78 10.97 9.26 6.75
CA SER A 78 9.98 9.75 7.70
C SER A 78 8.57 9.31 7.29
N ARG A 79 8.27 9.42 6.00
CA ARG A 79 6.98 9.01 5.47
C ARG A 79 6.78 7.50 5.61
N TYR A 80 7.82 6.72 5.34
CA TYR A 80 7.80 5.28 5.53
C TYR A 80 7.48 4.91 6.98
N LYS A 81 8.17 5.54 7.93
CA LYS A 81 7.95 5.27 9.35
C LYS A 81 6.54 5.63 9.80
N ASN A 82 5.98 6.70 9.25
CA ASN A 82 4.63 7.11 9.60
C ASN A 82 3.57 6.13 9.09
N ARG A 83 3.80 5.56 7.91
CA ARG A 83 2.85 4.64 7.29
C ARG A 83 2.93 3.23 7.85
N ILE A 84 4.12 2.81 8.29
CA ILE A 84 4.34 1.42 8.66
C ILE A 84 3.47 0.98 9.83
N LYS A 85 3.11 1.88 10.72
CA LYS A 85 2.25 1.57 11.86
C LYS A 85 0.91 1.01 11.40
N ARG A 86 0.35 1.61 10.36
CA ARG A 86 -0.93 1.14 9.82
C ARG A 86 -0.76 -0.08 8.94
N TYR A 87 0.32 -0.16 8.17
CA TYR A 87 0.60 -1.36 7.38
C TYR A 87 0.73 -2.61 8.25
N GLU A 88 1.33 -2.47 9.43
CA GLU A 88 1.51 -3.62 10.33
C GLU A 88 0.18 -4.10 10.93
N MET A 89 -0.89 -3.36 10.77
CA MET A 89 -2.21 -3.76 11.23
C MET A 89 -2.97 -4.58 10.19
N MET A 90 -2.43 -4.73 8.99
CA MET A 90 -3.07 -5.51 7.95
C MET A 90 -3.10 -7.00 8.32
N GLU A 91 -4.05 -7.72 7.74
CA GLU A 91 -4.29 -9.12 8.09
C GLU A 91 -3.12 -10.03 7.75
N TYR A 92 -2.52 -9.81 6.59
CA TYR A 92 -1.38 -10.61 6.11
C TYR A 92 -0.18 -9.73 5.84
N LYS A 93 1.00 -10.30 6.03
CA LYS A 93 2.25 -9.60 5.75
C LYS A 93 3.15 -10.53 4.94
N ILE A 94 3.58 -10.05 3.78
CA ILE A 94 4.46 -10.81 2.89
C ILE A 94 5.70 -9.98 2.63
N SER A 95 6.88 -10.58 2.84
CA SER A 95 8.12 -9.93 2.49
C SER A 95 8.25 -9.87 0.98
N ASN A 96 8.34 -8.66 0.41
CA ASN A 96 8.32 -8.46 -1.04
C ASN A 96 9.72 -8.34 -1.62
N GLU A 97 10.57 -9.33 -1.34
CA GLU A 97 11.93 -9.34 -1.85
C GLU A 97 12.04 -9.95 -3.24
N ASN A 98 11.17 -10.91 -3.53
CA ASN A 98 11.17 -11.64 -4.80
C ASN A 98 9.75 -11.68 -5.36
N VAL A 99 9.59 -11.16 -6.60
CA VAL A 99 8.27 -11.02 -7.21
C VAL A 99 7.56 -12.37 -7.37
N LYS A 100 8.29 -13.42 -7.76
CA LYS A 100 7.68 -14.73 -7.93
C LYS A 100 7.14 -15.28 -6.62
N ASP A 101 7.94 -15.17 -5.56
CA ASP A 101 7.53 -15.66 -4.25
C ASP A 101 6.36 -14.86 -3.72
N THR A 102 6.40 -13.54 -3.90
CA THR A 102 5.31 -12.67 -3.48
C THR A 102 4.02 -13.02 -4.20
N THR A 103 4.08 -13.20 -5.51
CA THR A 103 2.91 -13.55 -6.31
C THR A 103 2.32 -14.89 -5.86
N SER A 104 3.18 -15.88 -5.62
CA SER A 104 2.70 -17.19 -5.18
C SER A 104 1.99 -17.11 -3.83
N LYS A 105 2.52 -16.31 -2.91
CA LYS A 105 1.91 -16.15 -1.59
C LYS A 105 0.59 -15.41 -1.64
N VAL A 106 0.48 -14.40 -2.50
CA VAL A 106 -0.79 -13.70 -2.69
C VAL A 106 -1.84 -14.65 -3.23
N LEU A 107 -1.47 -15.48 -4.22
CA LEU A 107 -2.40 -16.44 -4.79
C LEU A 107 -2.85 -17.47 -3.76
N GLU A 108 -1.95 -17.93 -2.89
CA GLU A 108 -2.31 -18.84 -1.81
C GLU A 108 -3.36 -18.23 -0.88
N ILE A 109 -3.19 -16.96 -0.53
CA ILE A 109 -4.15 -16.27 0.32
C ILE A 109 -5.51 -16.18 -0.36
N MET A 110 -5.53 -15.87 -1.65
CA MET A 110 -6.77 -15.78 -2.41
C MET A 110 -7.47 -17.13 -2.50
N GLU A 111 -6.71 -18.22 -2.70
CA GLU A 111 -7.28 -19.57 -2.76
C GLU A 111 -7.86 -19.99 -1.41
N THR A 112 -7.19 -19.67 -0.32
CA THR A 112 -7.66 -19.98 1.02
C THR A 112 -9.03 -19.35 1.28
N GLN A 113 -9.28 -18.19 0.70
CA GLN A 113 -10.54 -17.49 0.85
C GLN A 113 -11.72 -18.29 0.27
N ASN A 114 -11.45 -19.12 -0.72
CA ASN A 114 -12.48 -19.90 -1.40
C ASN A 114 -12.67 -21.29 -0.81
N ALA A 115 -11.86 -21.64 0.17
CA ALA A 115 -11.95 -22.93 0.87
C ALA A 115 -12.89 -22.85 2.10
#